data_8c98e400210e240cb82e28c5cfd2fbca
#
_entry.id   8c98e400210e240cb82e28c5cfd2fbca
#
_cell.length_a   1.000
_cell.length_b   1.000
_cell.length_c   1.000
_cell.angle_alpha   90.00
_cell.angle_beta   90.00
_cell.angle_gamma   90.00
#
_symmetry.space_group_name_H-M   'P 1'
#
loop_
_entity.id
_entity.type
_entity.pdbx_description
1 polymer ?
#
loop_
_entity_poly.entity_id
_entity_poly.type
_entity_poly.pdbx_seq_one_letter_code
_entity_poly.pdbx_strand_id
1 'polypeptide(L)'
;AGMRSTVRQFLDIASQLSAERHFQSLLDGLIVQTVAAAHADAGTIYLMDDDGKELVPSAWQNVNLDRLLTEPPPIAVEDGESGHPLRDACREKSMLIGQLSAVGMPAGLGWLAARFPGQSVSFLAVPLSNRENRTIGVLFLAKSAVETAFSSEQAAFVNALSGTLAVAIDNQRLMRAQKALLDAVIRVVAGAIDAKSPYTGGHCQRVPELTLMLAEAACRSDSRPFHDFKMDEDEWETLSIAAWLHDCGKLTTPEYVVDKATKLETLFDRIHEIRMRFEVLKRDAEIACLRGVAEG
;
A
#
# COMPACT_ATOMS: atom_id res chain seq x y z
N ALA A 1 -32.90 -23.94 -6.63
CA ALA A 1 -32.83 -22.50 -6.22
C ALA A 1 -31.51 -22.18 -5.53
N GLY A 2 -30.97 -23.05 -4.67
CA GLY A 2 -29.71 -22.83 -3.92
C GLY A 2 -28.49 -22.58 -4.79
N MET A 3 -28.21 -23.45 -5.77
CA MET A 3 -27.00 -23.38 -6.59
C MET A 3 -26.88 -22.08 -7.42
N ARG A 4 -28.01 -21.53 -7.93
CA ARG A 4 -27.99 -20.24 -8.66
C ARG A 4 -27.72 -19.05 -7.73
N SER A 5 -28.17 -19.12 -6.48
CA SER A 5 -27.87 -18.10 -5.46
C SER A 5 -26.39 -18.12 -5.10
N THR A 6 -25.82 -19.29 -4.89
CA THR A 6 -24.41 -19.50 -4.53
C THR A 6 -23.45 -19.03 -5.62
N VAL A 7 -23.75 -19.35 -6.90
CA VAL A 7 -22.97 -18.87 -8.05
C VAL A 7 -23.03 -17.35 -8.18
N ARG A 8 -24.20 -16.75 -7.93
CA ARG A 8 -24.36 -15.29 -7.98
C ARG A 8 -23.57 -14.61 -6.89
N GLN A 9 -23.63 -15.14 -5.66
CA GLN A 9 -22.80 -14.66 -4.55
C GLN A 9 -21.28 -14.77 -4.88
N PHE A 10 -20.86 -15.88 -5.48
CA PHE A 10 -19.48 -16.05 -5.92
C PHE A 10 -19.04 -14.99 -6.95
N LEU A 11 -19.90 -14.73 -7.94
CA LEU A 11 -19.61 -13.70 -8.97
C LEU A 11 -19.60 -12.30 -8.39
N ASP A 12 -20.49 -12.00 -7.44
CA ASP A 12 -20.51 -10.70 -6.74
C ASP A 12 -19.22 -10.51 -5.90
N ILE A 13 -18.80 -11.54 -5.16
CA ILE A 13 -17.55 -11.53 -4.40
C ILE A 13 -16.34 -11.36 -5.34
N ALA A 14 -16.27 -12.15 -6.42
CA ALA A 14 -15.18 -12.06 -7.39
C ALA A 14 -15.10 -10.71 -8.11
N SER A 15 -16.26 -10.07 -8.37
CA SER A 15 -16.34 -8.74 -8.98
C SER A 15 -15.83 -7.64 -8.03
N GLN A 16 -16.22 -7.71 -6.76
CA GLN A 16 -15.76 -6.77 -5.73
C GLN A 16 -14.25 -6.89 -5.47
N LEU A 17 -13.71 -8.12 -5.50
CA LEU A 17 -12.28 -8.40 -5.41
C LEU A 17 -11.43 -7.66 -6.45
N SER A 18 -11.99 -7.48 -7.64
CA SER A 18 -11.28 -6.83 -8.74
C SER A 18 -11.34 -5.30 -8.70
N ALA A 19 -12.29 -4.73 -7.93
CA ALA A 19 -12.55 -3.28 -7.87
C ALA A 19 -11.92 -2.59 -6.63
N GLU A 20 -11.55 -3.36 -5.59
CA GLU A 20 -11.10 -2.78 -4.32
C GLU A 20 -9.63 -2.36 -4.38
N ARG A 21 -9.36 -1.08 -4.22
CA ARG A 21 -8.00 -0.51 -4.20
C ARG A 21 -7.32 -0.61 -2.83
N HIS A 22 -8.11 -0.71 -1.76
CA HIS A 22 -7.60 -0.77 -0.39
C HIS A 22 -7.58 -2.21 0.12
N PHE A 23 -6.39 -2.73 0.35
CA PHE A 23 -6.18 -4.11 0.77
C PHE A 23 -6.92 -4.49 2.07
N GLN A 24 -6.99 -3.58 3.04
CA GLN A 24 -7.69 -3.83 4.28
C GLN A 24 -9.20 -3.91 4.07
N SER A 25 -9.78 -2.96 3.33
CA SER A 25 -11.19 -2.98 2.98
C SER A 25 -11.59 -4.23 2.19
N LEU A 26 -10.67 -4.70 1.33
CA LEU A 26 -10.84 -5.96 0.62
C LEU A 26 -10.97 -7.13 1.60
N LEU A 27 -10.02 -7.29 2.53
CA LEU A 27 -10.02 -8.38 3.51
C LEU A 27 -11.27 -8.32 4.41
N ASP A 28 -11.62 -7.12 4.87
CA ASP A 28 -12.80 -6.89 5.72
C ASP A 28 -14.11 -7.23 4.97
N GLY A 29 -14.24 -6.81 3.72
CA GLY A 29 -15.37 -7.17 2.87
C GLY A 29 -15.47 -8.68 2.64
N LEU A 30 -14.34 -9.34 2.39
CA LEU A 30 -14.25 -10.76 2.13
C LEU A 30 -14.66 -11.61 3.34
N ILE A 31 -14.15 -11.29 4.53
CA ILE A 31 -14.49 -12.07 5.71
C ILE A 31 -15.98 -11.94 6.05
N VAL A 32 -16.55 -10.74 5.93
CA VAL A 32 -18.00 -10.50 6.15
C VAL A 32 -18.85 -11.37 5.21
N GLN A 33 -18.53 -11.33 3.92
CA GLN A 33 -19.28 -12.10 2.92
C GLN A 33 -19.10 -13.61 3.07
N THR A 34 -17.89 -14.07 3.42
CA THR A 34 -17.60 -15.49 3.60
C THR A 34 -18.31 -16.04 4.85
N VAL A 35 -18.29 -15.31 5.95
CA VAL A 35 -19.03 -15.67 7.18
C VAL A 35 -20.52 -15.78 6.90
N ALA A 36 -21.11 -14.80 6.19
CA ALA A 36 -22.52 -14.82 5.84
C ALA A 36 -22.87 -15.99 4.90
N ALA A 37 -22.08 -16.22 3.86
CA ALA A 37 -22.33 -17.29 2.88
C ALA A 37 -22.17 -18.70 3.46
N ALA A 38 -21.23 -18.88 4.40
CA ALA A 38 -21.03 -20.13 5.12
C ALA A 38 -21.98 -20.37 6.29
N HIS A 39 -22.85 -19.38 6.60
CA HIS A 39 -23.66 -19.36 7.82
C HIS A 39 -22.82 -19.63 9.08
N ALA A 40 -21.66 -18.99 9.14
CA ALA A 40 -20.77 -19.06 10.30
C ALA A 40 -21.12 -17.94 11.29
N ASP A 41 -20.80 -18.15 12.56
CA ASP A 41 -21.00 -17.14 13.61
C ASP A 41 -19.79 -16.22 13.76
N ALA A 42 -18.61 -16.70 13.38
CA ALA A 42 -17.36 -15.96 13.40
C ALA A 42 -16.42 -16.41 12.31
N GLY A 43 -15.54 -15.52 11.89
CA GLY A 43 -14.50 -15.85 10.91
C GLY A 43 -13.29 -14.93 11.02
N THR A 44 -12.15 -15.44 10.61
CA THR A 44 -10.89 -14.71 10.60
C THR A 44 -10.06 -15.11 9.39
N ILE A 45 -9.45 -14.13 8.73
CA ILE A 45 -8.41 -14.34 7.76
C ILE A 45 -7.07 -14.10 8.47
N TYR A 46 -6.28 -15.14 8.57
CA TYR A 46 -4.89 -15.06 8.99
C TYR A 46 -3.99 -15.03 7.76
N LEU A 47 -3.06 -14.10 7.70
CA LEU A 47 -2.04 -14.07 6.66
C LEU A 47 -0.69 -14.47 7.24
N MET A 48 0.08 -15.19 6.45
CA MET A 48 1.45 -15.53 6.77
C MET A 48 2.30 -14.26 6.78
N ASP A 49 3.13 -14.09 7.80
CA ASP A 49 4.13 -13.04 7.83
C ASP A 49 5.21 -13.21 6.75
N ASP A 50 6.06 -12.20 6.57
CA ASP A 50 7.08 -12.21 5.53
C ASP A 50 8.17 -13.27 5.78
N ASP A 51 8.41 -13.63 7.04
CA ASP A 51 9.37 -14.66 7.46
C ASP A 51 8.82 -16.09 7.36
N GLY A 52 7.52 -16.25 7.16
CA GLY A 52 6.83 -17.54 7.08
C GLY A 52 6.67 -18.25 8.43
N LYS A 53 6.80 -17.53 9.54
CA LYS A 53 6.83 -18.09 10.88
C LYS A 53 5.53 -17.95 11.65
N GLU A 54 4.75 -16.91 11.35
CA GLU A 54 3.55 -16.59 12.09
C GLU A 54 2.36 -16.36 11.15
N LEU A 55 1.19 -16.77 11.61
CA LEU A 55 -0.10 -16.41 11.05
C LEU A 55 -0.63 -15.19 11.81
N VAL A 56 -0.66 -14.05 11.13
CA VAL A 56 -1.11 -12.77 11.70
C VAL A 56 -2.57 -12.54 11.33
N PRO A 57 -3.47 -12.26 12.29
CA PRO A 57 -4.85 -11.94 11.98
C PRO A 57 -4.91 -10.65 11.17
N SER A 58 -5.54 -10.70 10.01
CA SER A 58 -5.57 -9.58 9.07
C SER A 58 -6.97 -9.06 8.82
N ALA A 59 -8.00 -9.88 9.04
CA ALA A 59 -9.39 -9.46 9.07
C ALA A 59 -10.21 -10.46 9.88
N TRP A 60 -11.24 -9.98 10.60
CA TRP A 60 -12.12 -10.84 11.40
C TRP A 60 -13.53 -10.28 11.47
N GLN A 61 -14.50 -11.16 11.58
CA GLN A 61 -15.92 -10.86 11.69
C GLN A 61 -16.58 -11.73 12.75
N ASN A 62 -17.48 -11.13 13.51
CA ASN A 62 -18.38 -11.82 14.43
C ASN A 62 -19.82 -11.37 14.16
N VAL A 63 -20.71 -12.33 14.00
CA VAL A 63 -22.12 -12.07 13.77
C VAL A 63 -22.83 -11.88 15.12
N ASN A 64 -23.74 -10.89 15.20
CA ASN A 64 -24.60 -10.64 16.36
C ASN A 64 -23.92 -10.24 17.68
N LEU A 65 -22.74 -9.60 17.65
CA LEU A 65 -22.15 -9.01 18.83
C LEU A 65 -21.85 -7.53 18.65
N ASP A 66 -22.56 -6.68 19.43
CA ASP A 66 -22.31 -5.24 19.57
C ASP A 66 -21.00 -4.92 20.34
N ARG A 67 -20.22 -5.91 20.69
CA ARG A 67 -18.95 -5.73 21.41
C ARG A 67 -17.79 -6.09 20.52
N LEU A 68 -16.89 -5.13 20.37
CA LEU A 68 -15.49 -5.30 19.93
C LEU A 68 -14.91 -6.55 20.60
N LEU A 69 -14.84 -7.66 19.89
CA LEU A 69 -14.00 -8.76 20.32
C LEU A 69 -12.56 -8.27 20.22
N THR A 70 -11.78 -8.60 21.23
CA THR A 70 -10.33 -8.44 21.17
C THR A 70 -9.81 -9.07 19.88
N GLU A 71 -8.93 -8.36 19.22
CA GLU A 71 -8.19 -8.85 18.07
C GLU A 71 -7.67 -10.27 18.33
N PRO A 72 -7.92 -11.22 17.41
CA PRO A 72 -7.33 -12.55 17.55
C PRO A 72 -5.80 -12.45 17.61
N PRO A 73 -5.12 -13.20 18.47
CA PRO A 73 -3.67 -13.13 18.56
C PRO A 73 -2.99 -13.81 17.37
N PRO A 74 -1.74 -13.44 17.02
CA PRO A 74 -0.94 -14.16 16.05
C PRO A 74 -0.63 -15.59 16.53
N ILE A 75 -0.38 -16.49 15.58
CA ILE A 75 -0.18 -17.91 15.83
C ILE A 75 1.11 -18.36 15.17
N ALA A 76 2.10 -18.78 15.97
CA ALA A 76 3.34 -19.33 15.45
C ALA A 76 3.08 -20.66 14.70
N VAL A 77 3.65 -20.82 13.52
CA VAL A 77 3.40 -21.99 12.63
C VAL A 77 4.31 -23.16 13.01
N GLU A 78 5.56 -22.90 13.40
CA GLU A 78 6.57 -23.91 13.64
C GLU A 78 6.48 -24.55 15.04
N ASP A 79 5.97 -23.82 16.04
CA ASP A 79 5.93 -24.27 17.43
C ASP A 79 4.63 -24.97 17.77
N GLY A 80 4.71 -26.23 18.17
CA GLY A 80 3.64 -26.94 18.87
C GLY A 80 3.24 -28.30 18.30
N GLU A 81 2.54 -29.03 19.16
CA GLU A 81 1.97 -30.35 18.87
C GLU A 81 0.89 -30.27 17.77
N SER A 82 0.66 -31.35 17.05
CA SER A 82 -0.46 -31.50 16.13
C SER A 82 -1.81 -31.38 16.87
N GLY A 83 -2.83 -30.91 16.14
CA GLY A 83 -4.17 -30.67 16.69
C GLY A 83 -4.58 -29.20 16.76
N HIS A 84 -3.72 -28.29 16.27
CA HIS A 84 -4.09 -26.89 16.13
C HIS A 84 -4.64 -26.63 14.71
N PRO A 85 -5.92 -26.30 14.53
CA PRO A 85 -6.58 -26.25 13.22
C PRO A 85 -5.85 -25.40 12.17
N LEU A 86 -5.35 -24.23 12.57
CA LEU A 86 -4.68 -23.31 11.65
C LEU A 86 -3.28 -23.79 11.24
N ARG A 87 -2.52 -24.31 12.20
CA ARG A 87 -1.18 -24.90 11.94
C ARG A 87 -1.26 -26.13 11.06
N ASP A 88 -2.19 -27.03 11.39
CA ASP A 88 -2.37 -28.26 10.66
C ASP A 88 -2.87 -27.99 9.25
N ALA A 89 -3.80 -27.03 9.04
CA ALA A 89 -4.21 -26.61 7.70
C ALA A 89 -3.05 -26.06 6.88
N CYS A 90 -2.15 -25.28 7.48
CA CYS A 90 -0.93 -24.80 6.81
C CYS A 90 0.02 -25.94 6.44
N ARG A 91 0.26 -26.86 7.38
CA ARG A 91 1.21 -27.97 7.23
C ARG A 91 0.74 -28.98 6.20
N GLU A 92 -0.52 -29.36 6.29
CA GLU A 92 -1.12 -30.36 5.40
C GLU A 92 -1.55 -29.79 4.06
N LYS A 93 -1.60 -28.46 3.95
CA LYS A 93 -2.12 -27.72 2.78
C LYS A 93 -3.49 -28.24 2.35
N SER A 94 -4.29 -28.61 3.32
CA SER A 94 -5.61 -29.20 3.14
C SER A 94 -6.64 -28.51 4.03
N MET A 95 -7.88 -28.49 3.56
CA MET A 95 -9.02 -28.01 4.35
C MET A 95 -9.27 -28.96 5.52
N LEU A 96 -9.42 -28.40 6.70
CA LEU A 96 -9.76 -29.13 7.92
C LEU A 96 -11.14 -28.73 8.43
N ILE A 97 -11.93 -29.72 8.77
CA ILE A 97 -13.24 -29.56 9.42
C ILE A 97 -13.22 -30.35 10.70
N GLY A 98 -13.69 -29.74 11.79
CA GLY A 98 -13.69 -30.44 13.07
C GLY A 98 -14.48 -29.69 14.13
N GLN A 99 -14.28 -30.13 15.36
CA GLN A 99 -14.87 -29.51 16.53
C GLN A 99 -13.76 -29.25 17.58
N LEU A 100 -13.85 -28.09 18.20
CA LEU A 100 -13.04 -27.71 19.34
C LEU A 100 -13.89 -27.82 20.60
N SER A 101 -13.31 -28.47 21.63
CA SER A 101 -13.97 -28.53 22.93
C SER A 101 -13.95 -27.18 23.62
N ALA A 102 -14.99 -26.86 24.38
CA ALA A 102 -15.01 -25.69 25.26
C ALA A 102 -13.87 -25.71 26.34
N VAL A 103 -13.37 -26.90 26.64
CA VAL A 103 -12.27 -27.09 27.58
C VAL A 103 -11.01 -27.47 26.81
N GLY A 104 -9.91 -26.70 27.01
CA GLY A 104 -8.64 -26.99 26.33
C GLY A 104 -8.55 -26.40 24.91
N MET A 105 -9.11 -25.24 24.69
CA MET A 105 -8.92 -24.50 23.42
C MET A 105 -7.43 -24.37 23.08
N PRO A 106 -7.02 -24.62 21.83
CA PRO A 106 -5.65 -24.42 21.41
C PRO A 106 -5.14 -23.00 21.68
N ALA A 107 -3.85 -22.86 21.93
CA ALA A 107 -3.22 -21.57 22.15
C ALA A 107 -3.48 -20.62 20.95
N GLY A 108 -3.88 -19.37 21.23
CA GLY A 108 -4.24 -18.42 20.17
C GLY A 108 -5.71 -18.47 19.72
N LEU A 109 -6.48 -19.51 20.09
CA LEU A 109 -7.91 -19.60 19.80
C LEU A 109 -8.81 -19.30 21.01
N GLY A 110 -8.23 -18.80 22.10
CA GLY A 110 -8.97 -18.44 23.31
C GLY A 110 -10.08 -17.41 23.13
N TRP A 111 -10.01 -16.58 22.09
CA TRP A 111 -11.06 -15.64 21.71
C TRP A 111 -12.38 -16.35 21.34
N LEU A 112 -12.33 -17.60 20.86
CA LEU A 112 -13.52 -18.42 20.61
C LEU A 112 -14.27 -18.75 21.91
N ALA A 113 -13.56 -18.96 23.03
CA ALA A 113 -14.19 -19.21 24.31
C ALA A 113 -15.01 -18.01 24.80
N ALA A 114 -14.57 -16.79 24.50
CA ALA A 114 -15.34 -15.58 24.78
C ALA A 114 -16.59 -15.46 23.88
N ARG A 115 -16.49 -15.94 22.64
CA ARG A 115 -17.62 -15.95 21.68
C ARG A 115 -18.63 -17.05 21.95
N PHE A 116 -18.15 -18.24 22.37
CA PHE A 116 -18.96 -19.45 22.61
C PHE A 116 -18.76 -19.96 24.03
N PRO A 117 -19.23 -19.24 25.06
CA PRO A 117 -18.95 -19.57 26.44
C PRO A 117 -19.55 -20.94 26.82
N GLY A 118 -18.69 -21.88 27.24
CA GLY A 118 -19.06 -23.22 27.66
C GLY A 118 -19.58 -24.13 26.53
N GLN A 119 -19.47 -23.72 25.28
CA GLN A 119 -19.94 -24.52 24.15
C GLN A 119 -18.77 -25.08 23.33
N SER A 120 -18.97 -26.27 22.76
CA SER A 120 -18.09 -26.75 21.70
C SER A 120 -18.30 -25.95 20.42
N VAL A 121 -17.24 -25.80 19.64
CA VAL A 121 -17.20 -24.96 18.43
C VAL A 121 -16.91 -25.83 17.23
N SER A 122 -17.79 -25.83 16.23
CA SER A 122 -17.46 -26.39 14.91
C SER A 122 -16.60 -25.40 14.13
N PHE A 123 -15.53 -25.88 13.55
CA PHE A 123 -14.62 -25.06 12.75
C PHE A 123 -14.42 -25.57 11.33
N LEU A 124 -14.06 -24.65 10.47
CA LEU A 124 -13.58 -24.89 9.10
C LEU A 124 -12.32 -24.06 8.89
N ALA A 125 -11.18 -24.70 8.69
CA ALA A 125 -9.90 -24.06 8.40
C ALA A 125 -9.48 -24.39 6.96
N VAL A 126 -9.31 -23.37 6.13
CA VAL A 126 -9.00 -23.53 4.71
C VAL A 126 -7.71 -22.77 4.40
N PRO A 127 -6.64 -23.45 3.96
CA PRO A 127 -5.40 -22.78 3.60
C PRO A 127 -5.60 -21.94 2.34
N LEU A 128 -5.06 -20.72 2.37
CA LEU A 128 -4.98 -19.83 1.23
C LEU A 128 -3.65 -20.10 0.53
N SER A 129 -3.68 -20.74 -0.63
CA SER A 129 -2.48 -21.08 -1.38
C SER A 129 -2.39 -20.25 -2.65
N ASN A 130 -1.22 -19.67 -2.91
CA ASN A 130 -0.95 -18.91 -4.14
C ASN A 130 -0.70 -19.87 -5.33
N ARG A 131 -0.43 -19.30 -6.51
CA ARG A 131 -0.19 -20.05 -7.75
C ARG A 131 1.02 -20.99 -7.70
N GLU A 132 1.98 -20.72 -6.80
CA GLU A 132 3.17 -21.54 -6.57
C GLU A 132 2.93 -22.65 -5.54
N ASN A 133 1.68 -22.87 -5.12
CA ASN A 133 1.30 -23.80 -4.06
C ASN A 133 1.98 -23.49 -2.70
N ARG A 134 2.28 -22.21 -2.44
CA ARG A 134 2.75 -21.74 -1.14
C ARG A 134 1.55 -21.26 -0.34
N THR A 135 1.46 -21.65 0.93
CA THR A 135 0.42 -21.17 1.83
C THR A 135 0.75 -19.74 2.23
N ILE A 136 -0.13 -18.81 1.86
CA ILE A 136 -0.03 -17.37 2.15
C ILE A 136 -0.91 -16.93 3.32
N GLY A 137 -1.71 -17.86 3.85
CA GLY A 137 -2.60 -17.61 4.99
C GLY A 137 -3.57 -18.75 5.23
N VAL A 138 -4.50 -18.55 6.16
CA VAL A 138 -5.61 -19.48 6.45
C VAL A 138 -6.89 -18.69 6.67
N LEU A 139 -7.95 -19.10 6.00
CA LEU A 139 -9.31 -18.66 6.29
C LEU A 139 -9.89 -19.60 7.36
N PHE A 140 -10.28 -19.04 8.48
CA PHE A 140 -10.85 -19.79 9.60
C PHE A 140 -12.28 -19.33 9.86
N LEU A 141 -13.20 -20.26 9.89
CA LEU A 141 -14.61 -20.02 10.21
C LEU A 141 -15.02 -20.86 11.41
N ALA A 142 -15.89 -20.31 12.24
CA ALA A 142 -16.37 -20.95 13.44
C ALA A 142 -17.88 -20.74 13.62
N LYS A 143 -18.55 -21.75 14.14
CA LYS A 143 -19.95 -21.65 14.55
C LYS A 143 -20.23 -22.55 15.77
N SER A 144 -21.34 -22.29 16.46
CA SER A 144 -21.76 -23.10 17.58
C SER A 144 -21.97 -24.56 17.13
N ALA A 145 -21.37 -25.50 17.83
CA ALA A 145 -21.52 -26.94 17.53
C ALA A 145 -22.91 -27.47 17.97
N VAL A 146 -23.68 -26.69 18.72
CA VAL A 146 -25.03 -27.05 19.15
C VAL A 146 -26.01 -27.05 17.99
N GLU A 147 -25.79 -26.15 17.01
CA GLU A 147 -26.74 -26.03 15.88
C GLU A 147 -26.49 -27.08 14.79
N THR A 148 -25.33 -27.06 14.16
CA THR A 148 -24.94 -28.06 13.14
C THR A 148 -23.46 -27.94 12.77
N ALA A 149 -22.78 -29.03 12.43
CA ALA A 149 -21.45 -28.98 11.82
C ALA A 149 -21.50 -28.30 10.42
N PHE A 150 -20.38 -27.87 9.89
CA PHE A 150 -20.30 -27.40 8.50
C PHE A 150 -20.66 -28.53 7.55
N SER A 151 -21.61 -28.28 6.65
CA SER A 151 -22.00 -29.25 5.63
C SER A 151 -20.93 -29.38 4.55
N SER A 152 -20.91 -30.51 3.86
CA SER A 152 -20.00 -30.72 2.72
C SER A 152 -20.18 -29.66 1.62
N GLU A 153 -21.41 -29.15 1.43
CA GLU A 153 -21.72 -28.10 0.46
C GLU A 153 -21.10 -26.76 0.90
N GLN A 154 -21.24 -26.38 2.19
CA GLN A 154 -20.63 -25.19 2.75
C GLN A 154 -19.09 -25.25 2.65
N ALA A 155 -18.53 -26.38 3.03
CA ALA A 155 -17.10 -26.59 2.98
C ALA A 155 -16.54 -26.52 1.55
N ALA A 156 -17.20 -27.16 0.57
CA ALA A 156 -16.82 -27.11 -0.83
C ALA A 156 -16.92 -25.67 -1.38
N PHE A 157 -17.96 -24.93 -1.00
CA PHE A 157 -18.11 -23.54 -1.38
C PHE A 157 -16.98 -22.67 -0.84
N VAL A 158 -16.69 -22.75 0.47
CA VAL A 158 -15.62 -21.98 1.11
C VAL A 158 -14.25 -22.35 0.52
N ASN A 159 -14.02 -23.62 0.25
CA ASN A 159 -12.79 -24.07 -0.38
C ASN A 159 -12.63 -23.54 -1.82
N ALA A 160 -13.69 -23.50 -2.62
CA ALA A 160 -13.65 -22.89 -3.94
C ALA A 160 -13.38 -21.37 -3.87
N LEU A 161 -14.00 -20.70 -2.88
CA LEU A 161 -13.81 -19.28 -2.64
C LEU A 161 -12.37 -18.98 -2.18
N SER A 162 -11.76 -19.83 -1.36
CA SER A 162 -10.42 -19.63 -0.83
C SER A 162 -9.36 -19.51 -1.92
N GLY A 163 -9.50 -20.23 -3.03
CA GLY A 163 -8.62 -20.09 -4.18
C GLY A 163 -8.69 -18.69 -4.82
N THR A 164 -9.90 -18.14 -4.97
CA THR A 164 -10.09 -16.78 -5.49
C THR A 164 -9.54 -15.74 -4.51
N LEU A 165 -9.77 -15.94 -3.21
CA LEU A 165 -9.23 -15.08 -2.14
C LEU A 165 -7.70 -15.07 -2.17
N ALA A 166 -7.09 -16.24 -2.26
CA ALA A 166 -5.64 -16.39 -2.31
C ALA A 166 -5.04 -15.62 -3.50
N VAL A 167 -5.65 -15.75 -4.70
CA VAL A 167 -5.20 -15.02 -5.90
C VAL A 167 -5.34 -13.50 -5.72
N ALA A 168 -6.45 -13.03 -5.14
CA ALA A 168 -6.66 -11.60 -4.91
C ALA A 168 -5.65 -11.03 -3.91
N ILE A 169 -5.40 -11.74 -2.80
CA ILE A 169 -4.41 -11.36 -1.79
C ILE A 169 -3.00 -11.35 -2.39
N ASP A 170 -2.64 -12.38 -3.14
CA ASP A 170 -1.33 -12.50 -3.79
C ASP A 170 -1.10 -11.37 -4.80
N ASN A 171 -2.10 -11.08 -5.65
CA ASN A 171 -2.03 -9.95 -6.59
C ASN A 171 -1.84 -8.61 -5.87
N GLN A 172 -2.55 -8.36 -4.79
CA GLN A 172 -2.40 -7.13 -4.00
C GLN A 172 -1.03 -7.03 -3.33
N ARG A 173 -0.49 -8.14 -2.82
CA ARG A 173 0.89 -8.19 -2.30
C ARG A 173 1.91 -7.87 -3.38
N LEU A 174 1.76 -8.46 -4.57
CA LEU A 174 2.64 -8.19 -5.71
C LEU A 174 2.57 -6.72 -6.16
N MET A 175 1.38 -6.14 -6.26
CA MET A 175 1.22 -4.72 -6.60
C MET A 175 1.90 -3.81 -5.58
N ARG A 176 1.77 -4.09 -4.27
CA ARG A 176 2.46 -3.34 -3.22
C ARG A 176 3.98 -3.48 -3.29
N ALA A 177 4.47 -4.70 -3.50
CA ALA A 177 5.90 -4.94 -3.67
C ALA A 177 6.45 -4.22 -4.91
N GLN A 178 5.73 -4.21 -6.02
CA GLN A 178 6.08 -3.47 -7.22
C GLN A 178 6.14 -1.95 -6.96
N LYS A 179 5.16 -1.40 -6.26
CA LYS A 179 5.14 0.02 -5.90
C LYS A 179 6.32 0.37 -5.00
N ALA A 180 6.58 -0.43 -3.96
CA ALA A 180 7.73 -0.22 -3.07
C ALA A 180 9.07 -0.31 -3.81
N LEU A 181 9.20 -1.22 -4.78
CA LEU A 181 10.38 -1.31 -5.63
C LEU A 181 10.54 -0.05 -6.50
N LEU A 182 9.46 0.43 -7.12
CA LEU A 182 9.48 1.66 -7.92
C LEU A 182 9.91 2.86 -7.06
N ASP A 183 9.35 3.01 -5.87
CA ASP A 183 9.71 4.05 -4.92
C ASP A 183 11.20 3.96 -4.53
N ALA A 184 11.71 2.76 -4.29
CA ALA A 184 13.12 2.55 -4.00
C ALA A 184 14.02 2.96 -5.16
N VAL A 185 13.67 2.60 -6.40
CA VAL A 185 14.40 3.00 -7.61
C VAL A 185 14.40 4.53 -7.78
N ILE A 186 13.25 5.18 -7.60
CA ILE A 186 13.13 6.65 -7.67
C ILE A 186 14.05 7.30 -6.65
N ARG A 187 14.07 6.82 -5.41
CA ARG A 187 14.96 7.34 -4.34
C ARG A 187 16.43 7.14 -4.65
N VAL A 188 16.82 6.01 -5.24
CA VAL A 188 18.20 5.76 -5.69
C VAL A 188 18.59 6.73 -6.79
N VAL A 189 17.72 6.96 -7.78
CA VAL A 189 17.96 7.92 -8.86
C VAL A 189 18.09 9.34 -8.31
N ALA A 190 17.17 9.76 -7.43
CA ALA A 190 17.23 11.07 -6.77
C ALA A 190 18.52 11.24 -5.94
N GLY A 191 18.93 10.20 -5.22
CA GLY A 191 20.20 10.20 -4.48
C GLY A 191 21.44 10.32 -5.39
N ALA A 192 21.42 9.67 -6.54
CA ALA A 192 22.49 9.81 -7.54
C ALA A 192 22.56 11.23 -8.14
N ILE A 193 21.42 11.88 -8.31
CA ILE A 193 21.33 13.30 -8.74
C ILE A 193 21.94 14.21 -7.68
N ASP A 194 21.56 14.03 -6.40
CA ASP A 194 22.11 14.81 -5.28
C ASP A 194 23.63 14.61 -5.13
N ALA A 195 24.13 13.39 -5.34
CA ALA A 195 25.55 13.10 -5.24
C ALA A 195 26.40 13.75 -6.37
N LYS A 196 25.77 14.11 -7.49
CA LYS A 196 26.46 14.75 -8.63
C LYS A 196 26.83 16.21 -8.34
N SER A 197 26.09 16.89 -7.45
CA SER A 197 26.37 18.29 -7.08
C SER A 197 26.63 18.44 -5.59
N PRO A 198 27.77 18.99 -5.16
CA PRO A 198 28.11 19.18 -3.75
C PRO A 198 27.18 20.21 -3.05
N TYR A 199 26.41 20.98 -3.81
CA TYR A 199 25.52 22.02 -3.30
C TYR A 199 24.10 21.54 -3.05
N THR A 200 23.71 20.32 -3.48
CA THR A 200 22.35 19.82 -3.44
C THR A 200 22.08 18.78 -2.34
N GLY A 201 22.99 18.65 -1.36
CA GLY A 201 22.86 17.67 -0.28
C GLY A 201 21.48 17.74 0.41
N GLY A 202 20.64 16.71 0.22
CA GLY A 202 19.29 16.60 0.73
C GLY A 202 18.23 17.46 0.02
N HIS A 203 18.55 18.11 -1.09
CA HIS A 203 17.59 18.88 -1.88
C HIS A 203 16.49 17.97 -2.45
N CYS A 204 16.88 16.86 -3.07
CA CYS A 204 15.95 15.90 -3.64
C CYS A 204 15.05 15.19 -2.61
N GLN A 205 15.35 15.30 -1.31
CA GLN A 205 14.48 14.84 -0.23
C GLN A 205 13.51 15.93 0.23
N ARG A 206 13.98 17.18 0.35
CA ARG A 206 13.16 18.29 0.83
C ARG A 206 12.10 18.75 -0.17
N VAL A 207 12.41 18.74 -1.46
CA VAL A 207 11.48 19.22 -2.49
C VAL A 207 10.19 18.40 -2.53
N PRO A 208 10.21 17.05 -2.56
CA PRO A 208 8.99 16.26 -2.50
C PRO A 208 8.16 16.54 -1.24
N GLU A 209 8.80 16.62 -0.07
CA GLU A 209 8.12 16.89 1.19
C GLU A 209 7.39 18.25 1.15
N LEU A 210 8.09 19.31 0.76
CA LEU A 210 7.50 20.64 0.64
C LEU A 210 6.41 20.72 -0.42
N THR A 211 6.59 20.03 -1.56
CA THR A 211 5.60 19.98 -2.63
C THR A 211 4.30 19.35 -2.15
N LEU A 212 4.38 18.21 -1.45
CA LEU A 212 3.21 17.53 -0.91
C LEU A 212 2.53 18.36 0.18
N MET A 213 3.29 18.99 1.07
CA MET A 213 2.73 19.91 2.08
C MET A 213 1.98 21.09 1.45
N LEU A 214 2.52 21.68 0.39
CA LEU A 214 1.86 22.77 -0.34
C LEU A 214 0.59 22.30 -1.04
N ALA A 215 0.63 21.15 -1.69
CA ALA A 215 -0.54 20.56 -2.35
C ALA A 215 -1.64 20.23 -1.32
N GLU A 216 -1.27 19.68 -0.17
CA GLU A 216 -2.21 19.42 0.92
C GLU A 216 -2.86 20.71 1.45
N ALA A 217 -2.06 21.74 1.65
CA ALA A 217 -2.56 23.06 2.07
C ALA A 217 -3.52 23.65 1.01
N ALA A 218 -3.21 23.51 -0.28
CA ALA A 218 -4.08 23.95 -1.37
C ALA A 218 -5.41 23.15 -1.39
N CYS A 219 -5.36 21.83 -1.23
CA CYS A 219 -6.56 20.99 -1.17
C CYS A 219 -7.46 21.29 0.04
N ARG A 220 -6.90 21.78 1.14
CA ARG A 220 -7.63 22.17 2.36
C ARG A 220 -8.13 23.62 2.33
N SER A 221 -7.71 24.41 1.36
CA SER A 221 -8.03 25.83 1.31
C SER A 221 -9.46 26.07 0.79
N ASP A 222 -10.24 26.87 1.52
CA ASP A 222 -11.57 27.33 1.11
C ASP A 222 -11.52 28.67 0.37
N SER A 223 -10.32 29.26 0.23
CA SER A 223 -10.14 30.57 -0.42
C SER A 223 -9.77 30.41 -1.90
N ARG A 224 -10.20 31.38 -2.73
CA ARG A 224 -9.77 31.43 -4.13
C ARG A 224 -8.27 31.72 -4.21
N PRO A 225 -7.52 31.11 -5.15
CA PRO A 225 -8.00 30.28 -6.27
C PRO A 225 -8.17 28.78 -5.99
N PHE A 226 -7.93 28.31 -4.75
CA PHE A 226 -7.83 26.89 -4.40
C PHE A 226 -9.12 26.23 -3.93
N HIS A 227 -10.21 27.01 -3.79
CA HIS A 227 -11.51 26.53 -3.28
C HIS A 227 -11.99 25.21 -3.88
N ASP A 228 -11.80 25.03 -5.19
CA ASP A 228 -12.24 23.83 -5.91
C ASP A 228 -11.08 22.86 -6.23
N PHE A 229 -9.87 23.14 -5.70
CA PHE A 229 -8.71 22.32 -5.94
C PHE A 229 -8.76 21.06 -5.05
N LYS A 230 -8.88 19.92 -5.69
CA LYS A 230 -8.86 18.60 -5.05
C LYS A 230 -7.99 17.69 -5.89
N MET A 231 -7.34 16.75 -5.25
CA MET A 231 -6.50 15.75 -5.89
C MET A 231 -6.96 14.36 -5.50
N ASP A 232 -7.08 13.49 -6.47
CA ASP A 232 -7.32 12.07 -6.25
C ASP A 232 -6.00 11.33 -5.92
N GLU A 233 -6.09 10.03 -5.64
CA GLU A 233 -4.94 9.22 -5.22
C GLU A 233 -3.89 9.09 -6.33
N ASP A 234 -4.32 8.98 -7.59
CA ASP A 234 -3.43 8.87 -8.75
C ASP A 234 -2.68 10.20 -9.00
N GLU A 235 -3.35 11.33 -8.76
CA GLU A 235 -2.77 12.67 -8.85
C GLU A 235 -1.73 12.91 -7.74
N TRP A 236 -2.00 12.46 -6.51
CA TRP A 236 -1.03 12.51 -5.41
C TRP A 236 0.22 11.69 -5.70
N GLU A 237 0.06 10.49 -6.24
CA GLU A 237 1.17 9.64 -6.64
C GLU A 237 1.99 10.30 -7.76
N THR A 238 1.32 10.81 -8.79
CA THR A 238 1.96 11.52 -9.91
C THR A 238 2.76 12.73 -9.42
N LEU A 239 2.17 13.54 -8.54
CA LEU A 239 2.85 14.71 -7.95
C LEU A 239 4.09 14.29 -7.16
N SER A 240 3.99 13.23 -6.37
CA SER A 240 5.11 12.70 -5.60
C SER A 240 6.26 12.26 -6.51
N ILE A 241 5.97 11.47 -7.54
CA ILE A 241 6.97 11.01 -8.51
C ILE A 241 7.62 12.19 -9.24
N ALA A 242 6.80 13.15 -9.70
CA ALA A 242 7.30 14.34 -10.38
C ALA A 242 8.22 15.18 -9.49
N ALA A 243 7.87 15.33 -8.20
CA ALA A 243 8.68 16.05 -7.24
C ALA A 243 10.04 15.36 -6.97
N TRP A 244 10.05 14.03 -6.86
CA TRP A 244 11.29 13.26 -6.70
C TRP A 244 12.19 13.34 -7.93
N LEU A 245 11.63 13.36 -9.14
CA LEU A 245 12.35 13.32 -10.41
C LEU A 245 12.53 14.70 -11.06
N HIS A 246 12.16 15.81 -10.39
CA HIS A 246 12.19 17.16 -10.96
C HIS A 246 13.55 17.55 -11.55
N ASP A 247 14.62 17.01 -11.01
CA ASP A 247 16.00 17.29 -11.38
C ASP A 247 16.66 16.18 -12.23
N CYS A 248 15.90 15.18 -12.69
CA CYS A 248 16.46 14.00 -13.40
C CYS A 248 17.29 14.37 -14.64
N GLY A 249 16.99 15.49 -15.29
CA GLY A 249 17.79 16.03 -16.41
C GLY A 249 19.25 16.35 -16.06
N LYS A 250 19.57 16.58 -14.79
CA LYS A 250 20.94 16.82 -14.35
C LYS A 250 21.87 15.62 -14.56
N LEU A 251 21.33 14.39 -14.64
CA LEU A 251 22.13 13.19 -14.91
C LEU A 251 22.80 13.24 -16.28
N THR A 252 22.12 13.76 -17.29
CA THR A 252 22.60 13.85 -18.65
C THR A 252 23.30 15.17 -18.96
N THR A 253 23.19 16.15 -18.07
CA THR A 253 23.83 17.47 -18.22
C THR A 253 25.28 17.40 -17.76
N PRO A 254 26.26 17.91 -18.54
CA PRO A 254 27.65 17.96 -18.13
C PRO A 254 27.83 18.74 -16.83
N GLU A 255 28.76 18.27 -15.98
CA GLU A 255 29.00 18.82 -14.64
C GLU A 255 29.35 20.32 -14.68
N TYR A 256 30.20 20.74 -15.63
CA TYR A 256 30.57 22.16 -15.81
C TYR A 256 29.38 23.06 -16.19
N VAL A 257 28.25 22.50 -16.59
CA VAL A 257 27.01 23.25 -16.86
C VAL A 257 26.15 23.32 -15.62
N VAL A 258 26.09 22.22 -14.83
CA VAL A 258 25.25 22.10 -13.61
C VAL A 258 25.84 22.94 -12.48
N ASP A 259 27.16 22.87 -12.26
CA ASP A 259 27.86 23.43 -11.08
C ASP A 259 28.61 24.73 -11.37
N LYS A 260 28.27 25.45 -12.41
CA LYS A 260 28.86 26.75 -12.69
C LYS A 260 28.49 27.80 -11.65
N ALA A 261 29.46 28.57 -11.19
CA ALA A 261 29.27 29.63 -10.18
C ALA A 261 28.46 30.81 -10.70
N THR A 262 28.53 31.10 -12.00
CA THR A 262 27.74 32.13 -12.65
C THR A 262 27.02 31.57 -13.88
N LYS A 263 25.89 32.18 -14.25
CA LYS A 263 25.03 31.71 -15.35
C LYS A 263 25.79 31.50 -16.67
N LEU A 264 26.86 32.23 -16.91
CA LEU A 264 27.63 32.21 -18.17
C LEU A 264 29.10 31.75 -18.02
N GLU A 265 29.48 31.21 -16.84
CA GLU A 265 30.89 30.92 -16.50
C GLU A 265 31.64 30.08 -17.54
N THR A 266 31.04 29.05 -18.08
CA THR A 266 31.67 28.15 -19.08
C THR A 266 31.26 28.43 -20.52
N LEU A 267 30.34 29.34 -20.70
CA LEU A 267 29.98 29.92 -21.96
C LEU A 267 30.73 31.23 -22.12
N PHE A 268 30.53 31.98 -23.16
CA PHE A 268 31.14 33.29 -23.28
C PHE A 268 30.41 34.29 -22.35
N ASP A 269 31.09 34.77 -21.29
CA ASP A 269 30.58 35.83 -20.40
C ASP A 269 30.76 37.21 -21.08
N ARG A 270 29.70 37.69 -21.73
CA ARG A 270 29.69 38.96 -22.45
C ARG A 270 29.60 40.19 -21.52
N ILE A 271 29.70 40.08 -20.21
CA ILE A 271 29.58 41.20 -19.31
C ILE A 271 30.65 42.27 -19.57
N HIS A 272 31.88 41.82 -19.91
CA HIS A 272 32.94 42.75 -20.24
C HIS A 272 32.69 43.49 -21.55
N GLU A 273 32.12 42.83 -22.60
CA GLU A 273 31.73 43.48 -23.83
C GLU A 273 30.61 44.50 -23.58
N ILE A 274 29.64 44.16 -22.77
CA ILE A 274 28.55 45.09 -22.40
C ILE A 274 29.11 46.30 -21.67
N ARG A 275 30.00 46.10 -20.69
CA ARG A 275 30.65 47.20 -19.97
C ARG A 275 31.44 48.12 -20.91
N MET A 276 32.18 47.52 -21.84
CA MET A 276 32.91 48.31 -22.84
C MET A 276 32.01 49.13 -23.70
N ARG A 277 30.88 48.60 -24.18
CA ARG A 277 29.86 49.33 -24.93
C ARG A 277 29.31 50.54 -24.14
N PHE A 278 29.01 50.38 -22.86
CA PHE A 278 28.56 51.46 -22.02
C PHE A 278 29.65 52.54 -21.84
N GLU A 279 30.92 52.12 -21.66
CA GLU A 279 32.01 53.10 -21.54
C GLU A 279 32.24 53.87 -22.84
N VAL A 280 32.04 53.26 -24.02
CA VAL A 280 32.10 53.96 -25.33
C VAL A 280 30.97 55.00 -25.36
N LEU A 281 29.73 54.62 -25.08
CA LEU A 281 28.59 55.55 -25.10
C LEU A 281 28.79 56.72 -24.15
N LYS A 282 29.34 56.46 -22.96
CA LYS A 282 29.66 57.50 -21.97
C LYS A 282 30.68 58.49 -22.52
N ARG A 283 31.77 58.02 -23.14
CA ARG A 283 32.80 58.85 -23.75
C ARG A 283 32.29 59.65 -24.94
N ASP A 284 31.45 59.04 -25.77
CA ASP A 284 30.83 59.75 -26.88
C ASP A 284 29.96 60.91 -26.38
N ALA A 285 29.21 60.70 -25.27
CA ALA A 285 28.40 61.75 -24.69
C ALA A 285 29.30 62.86 -24.06
N GLU A 286 30.40 62.52 -23.40
CA GLU A 286 31.38 63.48 -22.87
C GLU A 286 32.01 64.29 -24.03
N ILE A 287 32.41 63.67 -25.12
CA ILE A 287 32.97 64.31 -26.29
C ILE A 287 31.93 65.26 -26.93
N ALA A 288 30.70 64.82 -27.09
CA ALA A 288 29.63 65.66 -27.66
C ALA A 288 29.40 66.90 -26.76
N CYS A 289 29.40 66.72 -25.44
CA CYS A 289 29.27 67.83 -24.48
C CYS A 289 30.42 68.84 -24.60
N LEU A 290 31.67 68.33 -24.62
CA LEU A 290 32.86 69.18 -24.75
C LEU A 290 32.92 69.92 -26.07
N ARG A 291 32.52 69.30 -27.19
CA ARG A 291 32.41 69.99 -28.50
C ARG A 291 31.39 71.06 -28.48
N GLY A 292 30.21 70.83 -27.92
CA GLY A 292 29.17 71.84 -27.78
C GLY A 292 29.58 73.05 -26.91
N VAL A 293 30.42 72.81 -25.87
CA VAL A 293 30.99 73.89 -25.08
C VAL A 293 32.07 74.64 -25.84
N ALA A 294 32.80 73.97 -26.70
CA ALA A 294 33.88 74.63 -27.49
C ALA A 294 33.39 75.42 -28.70
N GLU A 295 32.20 75.17 -29.18
CA GLU A 295 31.56 75.79 -30.32
C GLU A 295 30.58 76.94 -29.94
N GLY A 296 30.24 77.06 -28.68
CA GLY A 296 29.36 78.10 -28.13
C GLY A 296 30.11 79.11 -27.30
#